data_e1877fe6fb005f33751755dc06aa0a66
#
_entry.id   e1877fe6fb005f33751755dc06aa0a66
#
_cell.length_a   1.000
_cell.length_b   1.000
_cell.length_c   1.000
_cell.angle_alpha   90.00
_cell.angle_beta   90.00
_cell.angle_gamma   90.00
#
_symmetry.space_group_name_H-M   'P 1'
#
loop_
_entity.id
_entity.type
_entity.pdbx_description
1 polymer ?
#
loop_
_entity_poly.entity_id
_entity_poly.type
_entity_poly.pdbx_seq_one_letter_code
_entity_poly.pdbx_strand_id
1 'polypeptide(L)'
;GYAAGDGEAAPEYGAWCLVPPLVTIVLAFVTKQTIISMFIGIWVGATIIHHFNPIDGLIGSFTGYLVPSIADSWNAGMLIIMALIGGFMYMLSACGGAEAFGRWAEKVANNRKKSQLLAWIAPFVFIFNQGCLLVGVIMRPVTDKTHISRVKLAYITDAMGAPLVSMSPISDNGVYLVGLLAAEIAALNLTGVGAYDLYFGMFQFNLYGVFSVITVLLVILFGLDVGPMYKA
;
A
#
# COMPACT_ATOMS: atom_id res chain seq x y z
N GLY A 1 0.31 -19.89 -6.26
CA GLY A 1 -0.50 -20.91 -5.67
C GLY A 1 0.39 -22.05 -5.19
N TYR A 2 0.53 -22.19 -3.90
CA TYR A 2 1.08 -23.41 -3.31
C TYR A 2 0.01 -24.47 -3.59
N ALA A 3 0.22 -25.29 -4.60
CA ALA A 3 -0.55 -26.52 -4.74
C ALA A 3 -0.22 -27.38 -3.51
N ALA A 4 -1.15 -27.50 -2.60
CA ALA A 4 -1.14 -28.58 -1.62
C ALA A 4 -1.29 -29.87 -2.41
N GLY A 5 -0.15 -30.45 -2.84
CA GLY A 5 -0.07 -31.78 -3.40
C GLY A 5 -0.26 -32.76 -2.26
N ASP A 6 -1.23 -33.61 -2.45
CA ASP A 6 -1.37 -34.95 -1.88
C ASP A 6 -0.81 -35.16 -0.45
N GLY A 7 -1.62 -34.89 0.57
CA GLY A 7 -1.64 -35.68 1.83
C GLY A 7 -0.40 -35.68 2.71
N GLU A 8 0.71 -35.02 2.37
CA GLU A 8 1.83 -34.87 3.28
C GLU A 8 1.56 -33.67 4.20
N ALA A 9 1.46 -33.95 5.50
CA ALA A 9 1.41 -32.92 6.52
C ALA A 9 2.55 -31.94 6.30
N ALA A 10 2.22 -30.64 6.15
CA ALA A 10 3.23 -29.60 5.98
C ALA A 10 4.28 -29.73 7.09
N PRO A 11 5.57 -29.72 6.79
CA PRO A 11 6.60 -29.91 7.80
C PRO A 11 6.43 -28.86 8.91
N GLU A 12 6.23 -29.31 10.13
CA GLU A 12 6.05 -28.44 11.30
C GLU A 12 7.40 -27.82 11.67
N TYR A 13 7.70 -26.65 11.08
CA TYR A 13 8.89 -25.88 11.48
C TYR A 13 8.72 -25.17 12.84
N GLY A 14 7.56 -25.30 13.49
CA GLY A 14 7.27 -24.75 14.81
C GLY A 14 7.64 -23.25 14.92
N ALA A 15 8.36 -22.91 15.99
CA ALA A 15 8.78 -21.52 16.24
C ALA A 15 9.75 -20.94 15.19
N TRP A 16 10.41 -21.77 14.37
CA TRP A 16 11.32 -21.31 13.31
C TRP A 16 10.61 -20.49 12.22
N CYS A 17 9.29 -20.67 12.05
CA CYS A 17 8.49 -19.86 11.13
C CYS A 17 8.48 -18.36 11.48
N LEU A 18 8.75 -18.01 12.74
CA LEU A 18 8.80 -16.60 13.18
C LEU A 18 10.13 -15.93 12.89
N VAL A 19 11.20 -16.68 12.62
CA VAL A 19 12.56 -16.14 12.43
C VAL A 19 12.64 -15.25 11.19
N PRO A 20 12.17 -15.65 9.99
CA PRO A 20 12.25 -14.81 8.79
C PRO A 20 11.56 -13.44 8.94
N PRO A 21 10.29 -13.34 9.42
CA PRO A 21 9.66 -12.05 9.60
C PRO A 21 10.34 -11.21 10.69
N LEU A 22 10.80 -11.81 11.80
CA LEU A 22 11.52 -11.08 12.83
C LEU A 22 12.85 -10.50 12.31
N VAL A 23 13.63 -11.31 11.58
CA VAL A 23 14.88 -10.86 10.94
C VAL A 23 14.61 -9.70 9.98
N THR A 24 13.57 -9.81 9.14
CA THR A 24 13.16 -8.75 8.21
C THR A 24 12.86 -7.45 8.95
N ILE A 25 12.04 -7.51 10.01
CA ILE A 25 11.64 -6.33 10.78
C ILE A 25 12.86 -5.68 11.46
N VAL A 26 13.67 -6.46 12.17
CA VAL A 26 14.85 -5.97 12.87
C VAL A 26 15.83 -5.32 11.88
N LEU A 27 16.13 -5.99 10.76
CA LEU A 27 17.00 -5.45 9.74
C LEU A 27 16.44 -4.19 9.09
N ALA A 28 15.13 -4.10 8.85
CA ALA A 28 14.51 -2.90 8.30
C ALA A 28 14.69 -1.68 9.21
N PHE A 29 14.57 -1.86 10.53
CA PHE A 29 14.82 -0.79 11.49
C PHE A 29 16.30 -0.41 11.60
N VAL A 30 17.20 -1.39 11.59
CA VAL A 30 18.64 -1.16 11.74
C VAL A 30 19.24 -0.55 10.48
N THR A 31 18.96 -1.14 9.31
CA THR A 31 19.56 -0.73 8.03
C THR A 31 18.82 0.44 7.38
N LYS A 32 17.57 0.68 7.76
CA LYS A 32 16.63 1.62 7.09
C LYS A 32 16.46 1.32 5.59
N GLN A 33 16.75 0.11 5.18
CA GLN A 33 16.72 -0.38 3.79
C GLN A 33 15.73 -1.54 3.69
N THR A 34 14.47 -1.24 3.36
CA THR A 34 13.38 -2.23 3.35
C THR A 34 13.64 -3.37 2.36
N ILE A 35 14.11 -3.05 1.15
CA ILE A 35 14.29 -4.04 0.07
C ILE A 35 15.34 -5.09 0.47
N ILE A 36 16.49 -4.64 0.99
CA ILE A 36 17.56 -5.54 1.43
C ILE A 36 17.09 -6.41 2.60
N SER A 37 16.37 -5.81 3.54
CA SER A 37 15.83 -6.52 4.71
C SER A 37 14.83 -7.60 4.32
N MET A 38 13.95 -7.32 3.35
CA MET A 38 13.00 -8.30 2.82
C MET A 38 13.73 -9.43 2.09
N PHE A 39 14.73 -9.12 1.27
CA PHE A 39 15.52 -10.14 0.59
C PHE A 39 16.23 -11.08 1.57
N ILE A 40 16.86 -10.53 2.61
CA ILE A 40 17.50 -11.33 3.66
C ILE A 40 16.47 -12.19 4.41
N GLY A 41 15.29 -11.66 4.69
CA GLY A 41 14.21 -12.43 5.30
C GLY A 41 13.76 -13.62 4.46
N ILE A 42 13.61 -13.43 3.13
CA ILE A 42 13.31 -14.52 2.20
C ILE A 42 14.44 -15.55 2.19
N TRP A 43 15.69 -15.11 2.15
CA TRP A 43 16.86 -15.99 2.18
C TRP A 43 16.93 -16.81 3.47
N VAL A 44 16.71 -16.19 4.63
CA VAL A 44 16.65 -16.91 5.92
C VAL A 44 15.52 -17.94 5.91
N GLY A 45 14.33 -17.57 5.42
CA GLY A 45 13.21 -18.49 5.29
C GLY A 45 13.52 -19.68 4.37
N ALA A 46 14.08 -19.41 3.20
CA ALA A 46 14.52 -20.47 2.27
C ALA A 46 15.62 -21.35 2.86
N THR A 47 16.55 -20.78 3.64
CA THR A 47 17.60 -21.53 4.31
C THR A 47 17.02 -22.52 5.33
N ILE A 48 16.00 -22.11 6.09
CA ILE A 48 15.30 -23.00 7.04
C ILE A 48 14.64 -24.18 6.30
N ILE A 49 13.97 -23.89 5.18
CA ILE A 49 13.30 -24.91 4.36
C ILE A 49 14.32 -25.89 3.73
N HIS A 50 15.48 -25.40 3.32
CA HIS A 50 16.57 -26.21 2.73
C HIS A 50 17.53 -26.76 3.81
N HIS A 51 16.99 -27.28 4.91
CA HIS A 51 17.74 -27.95 5.98
C HIS A 51 18.93 -27.14 6.55
N PHE A 52 18.75 -25.83 6.69
CA PHE A 52 19.77 -24.89 7.19
C PHE A 52 21.03 -24.78 6.31
N ASN A 53 20.94 -25.12 5.03
CA ASN A 53 22.01 -24.89 4.08
C ASN A 53 21.88 -23.48 3.46
N PRO A 54 22.81 -22.54 3.73
CA PRO A 54 22.68 -21.16 3.27
C PRO A 54 22.86 -21.02 1.75
N ILE A 55 23.61 -21.91 1.10
CA ILE A 55 23.84 -21.87 -0.35
C ILE A 55 22.59 -22.35 -1.08
N ASP A 56 22.04 -23.50 -0.69
CA ASP A 56 20.80 -24.01 -1.27
C ASP A 56 19.61 -23.08 -0.96
N GLY A 57 19.60 -22.47 0.24
CA GLY A 57 18.66 -21.43 0.61
C GLY A 57 18.75 -20.21 -0.30
N LEU A 58 19.95 -19.76 -0.68
CA LEU A 58 20.13 -18.64 -1.60
C LEU A 58 19.62 -18.99 -3.02
N ILE A 59 20.01 -20.15 -3.53
CA ILE A 59 19.53 -20.64 -4.84
C ILE A 59 18.01 -20.80 -4.81
N GLY A 60 17.46 -21.40 -3.76
CA GLY A 60 16.02 -21.55 -3.53
C GLY A 60 15.27 -20.22 -3.46
N SER A 61 15.89 -19.17 -2.88
CA SER A 61 15.30 -17.82 -2.83
C SER A 61 15.06 -17.26 -4.24
N PHE A 62 15.98 -17.49 -5.16
CA PHE A 62 15.82 -17.03 -6.53
C PHE A 62 14.89 -17.94 -7.34
N THR A 63 15.19 -19.25 -7.38
CA THR A 63 14.48 -20.20 -8.25
C THR A 63 13.09 -20.57 -7.74
N GLY A 64 12.92 -20.68 -6.43
CA GLY A 64 11.67 -21.09 -5.81
C GLY A 64 10.70 -19.95 -5.49
N TYR A 65 11.20 -18.74 -5.25
CA TYR A 65 10.37 -17.63 -4.81
C TYR A 65 10.42 -16.42 -5.73
N LEU A 66 11.60 -15.84 -6.00
CA LEU A 66 11.70 -14.59 -6.77
C LEU A 66 11.30 -14.78 -8.23
N VAL A 67 11.86 -15.76 -8.91
CA VAL A 67 11.56 -15.98 -10.33
C VAL A 67 10.09 -16.39 -10.55
N PRO A 68 9.51 -17.35 -9.81
CA PRO A 68 8.09 -17.67 -9.93
C PRO A 68 7.17 -16.50 -9.59
N SER A 69 7.54 -15.69 -8.57
CA SER A 69 6.75 -14.51 -8.22
C SER A 69 6.73 -13.45 -9.33
N ILE A 70 7.85 -13.24 -10.02
CA ILE A 70 7.90 -12.28 -11.14
C ILE A 70 7.22 -12.87 -12.40
N ALA A 71 7.32 -14.18 -12.60
CA ALA A 71 6.70 -14.87 -13.72
C ALA A 71 5.19 -15.05 -13.57
N ASP A 72 4.66 -14.88 -12.37
CA ASP A 72 3.21 -14.87 -12.15
C ASP A 72 2.56 -13.73 -12.91
N SER A 73 1.49 -14.05 -13.67
CA SER A 73 0.84 -13.10 -14.59
C SER A 73 0.25 -11.87 -13.85
N TRP A 74 -0.23 -12.07 -12.63
CA TRP A 74 -0.74 -10.98 -11.80
C TRP A 74 0.39 -10.03 -11.37
N ASN A 75 1.46 -10.58 -10.80
CA ASN A 75 2.60 -9.81 -10.34
C ASN A 75 3.33 -9.12 -11.51
N ALA A 76 3.48 -9.79 -12.63
CA ALA A 76 4.04 -9.21 -13.86
C ALA A 76 3.17 -8.03 -14.36
N GLY A 77 1.83 -8.19 -14.35
CA GLY A 77 0.88 -7.13 -14.67
C GLY A 77 1.04 -5.92 -13.75
N MET A 78 1.18 -6.16 -12.44
CA MET A 78 1.39 -5.09 -11.44
C MET A 78 2.71 -4.33 -11.68
N LEU A 79 3.79 -5.02 -12.02
CA LEU A 79 5.07 -4.37 -12.35
C LEU A 79 4.95 -3.47 -13.59
N ILE A 80 4.26 -3.95 -14.63
CA ILE A 80 4.02 -3.16 -15.85
C ILE A 80 3.16 -1.93 -15.53
N ILE A 81 2.09 -2.11 -14.76
CA ILE A 81 1.21 -0.99 -14.35
C ILE A 81 1.99 0.04 -13.56
N MET A 82 2.83 -0.37 -12.59
CA MET A 82 3.66 0.56 -11.82
C MET A 82 4.63 1.34 -12.71
N ALA A 83 5.26 0.68 -13.69
CA ALA A 83 6.14 1.35 -14.64
C ALA A 83 5.38 2.36 -15.53
N LEU A 84 4.20 1.98 -16.02
CA LEU A 84 3.35 2.85 -16.82
C LEU A 84 2.84 4.07 -16.02
N ILE A 85 2.43 3.86 -14.77
CA ILE A 85 2.02 4.96 -13.88
C ILE A 85 3.18 5.91 -13.64
N GLY A 86 4.40 5.40 -13.39
CA GLY A 86 5.59 6.23 -13.26
C GLY A 86 5.85 7.07 -14.51
N GLY A 87 5.77 6.47 -15.69
CA GLY A 87 5.88 7.15 -16.98
C GLY A 87 4.79 8.20 -17.19
N PHE A 88 3.53 7.86 -16.90
CA PHE A 88 2.40 8.77 -16.97
C PHE A 88 2.57 9.99 -16.05
N MET A 89 3.02 9.74 -14.82
CA MET A 89 3.31 10.82 -13.85
C MET A 89 4.41 11.75 -14.33
N TYR A 90 5.47 11.20 -14.92
CA TYR A 90 6.53 12.00 -15.52
C TYR A 90 5.99 12.85 -16.67
N MET A 91 5.20 12.26 -17.59
CA MET A 91 4.57 12.98 -18.69
C MET A 91 3.63 14.08 -18.20
N LEU A 92 2.80 13.81 -17.19
CA LEU A 92 1.90 14.78 -16.59
C LEU A 92 2.67 15.99 -16.02
N SER A 93 3.80 15.73 -15.37
CA SER A 93 4.69 16.78 -14.85
C SER A 93 5.37 17.54 -15.98
N ALA A 94 5.90 16.85 -16.99
CA ALA A 94 6.59 17.45 -18.13
C ALA A 94 5.68 18.31 -19.02
N CYS A 95 4.41 17.91 -19.16
CA CYS A 95 3.40 18.68 -19.89
C CYS A 95 2.84 19.89 -19.11
N GLY A 96 3.32 20.14 -17.87
CA GLY A 96 2.80 21.20 -17.02
C GLY A 96 1.40 20.93 -16.44
N GLY A 97 0.92 19.70 -16.54
CA GLY A 97 -0.39 19.30 -16.00
C GLY A 97 -0.49 19.46 -14.48
N ALA A 98 0.57 19.12 -13.77
CA ALA A 98 0.65 19.31 -12.32
C ALA A 98 0.58 20.81 -11.95
N GLU A 99 1.25 21.69 -12.72
CA GLU A 99 1.18 23.13 -12.51
C GLU A 99 -0.20 23.71 -12.87
N ALA A 100 -0.82 23.22 -13.95
CA ALA A 100 -2.16 23.64 -14.35
C ALA A 100 -3.21 23.28 -13.28
N PHE A 101 -3.12 22.07 -12.74
CA PHE A 101 -3.96 21.64 -11.61
C PHE A 101 -3.67 22.45 -10.36
N GLY A 102 -2.39 22.71 -10.07
CA GLY A 102 -1.96 23.58 -8.95
C GLY A 102 -2.59 24.97 -9.06
N ARG A 103 -2.52 25.62 -10.22
CA ARG A 103 -3.16 26.92 -10.46
C ARG A 103 -4.68 26.91 -10.32
N TRP A 104 -5.34 25.82 -10.74
CA TRP A 104 -6.77 25.64 -10.51
C TRP A 104 -7.08 25.46 -9.03
N ALA A 105 -6.35 24.60 -8.35
CA ALA A 105 -6.49 24.31 -6.94
C ALA A 105 -6.23 25.56 -6.06
N GLU A 106 -5.29 26.43 -6.46
CA GLU A 106 -5.03 27.71 -5.80
C GLU A 106 -6.22 28.67 -5.85
N LYS A 107 -6.97 28.69 -6.95
CA LYS A 107 -8.20 29.52 -7.06
C LYS A 107 -9.28 29.04 -6.09
N VAL A 108 -9.34 27.75 -5.82
CA VAL A 108 -10.33 27.13 -4.90
C VAL A 108 -9.85 27.21 -3.45
N ALA A 109 -8.54 27.05 -3.25
CA ALA A 109 -7.91 26.92 -1.93
C ALA A 109 -7.23 28.22 -1.48
N ASN A 110 -8.01 29.27 -1.26
CA ASN A 110 -7.52 30.58 -0.85
C ASN A 110 -7.09 30.66 0.63
N ASN A 111 -7.24 29.58 1.41
CA ASN A 111 -6.99 29.59 2.85
C ASN A 111 -6.35 28.28 3.30
N ARG A 112 -5.52 28.32 4.35
CA ARG A 112 -4.81 27.17 4.92
C ARG A 112 -5.75 25.96 5.16
N LYS A 113 -6.94 26.20 5.74
CA LYS A 113 -7.94 25.13 5.97
C LYS A 113 -8.52 24.57 4.67
N LYS A 114 -8.81 25.42 3.68
CA LYS A 114 -9.35 24.97 2.38
C LYS A 114 -8.33 24.13 1.61
N SER A 115 -7.06 24.50 1.64
CA SER A 115 -5.99 23.73 1.01
C SER A 115 -5.84 22.33 1.63
N GLN A 116 -5.94 22.24 2.95
CA GLN A 116 -5.91 20.95 3.65
C GLN A 116 -7.15 20.10 3.36
N LEU A 117 -8.33 20.70 3.30
CA LEU A 117 -9.56 20.01 2.92
C LEU A 117 -9.50 19.52 1.46
N LEU A 118 -8.93 20.32 0.56
CA LEU A 118 -8.73 19.88 -0.82
C LEU A 118 -7.77 18.69 -0.89
N ALA A 119 -6.68 18.73 -0.11
CA ALA A 119 -5.76 17.59 0.01
C ALA A 119 -6.42 16.36 0.63
N TRP A 120 -7.40 16.53 1.51
CA TRP A 120 -8.20 15.46 2.10
C TRP A 120 -9.20 14.84 1.11
N ILE A 121 -9.82 15.67 0.24
CA ILE A 121 -10.78 15.22 -0.78
C ILE A 121 -10.06 14.56 -1.98
N ALA A 122 -8.90 15.06 -2.37
CA ALA A 122 -8.20 14.60 -3.56
C ALA A 122 -7.98 13.08 -3.65
N PRO A 123 -7.63 12.34 -2.57
CA PRO A 123 -7.51 10.87 -2.61
C PRO A 123 -8.79 10.15 -2.99
N PHE A 124 -9.97 10.71 -2.73
CA PHE A 124 -11.24 10.11 -3.17
C PHE A 124 -11.42 10.16 -4.69
N VAL A 125 -10.83 11.15 -5.35
CA VAL A 125 -10.85 11.26 -6.81
C VAL A 125 -9.87 10.26 -7.44
N PHE A 126 -8.74 10.03 -6.79
CA PHE A 126 -7.66 9.15 -7.24
C PHE A 126 -7.67 7.79 -6.55
N ILE A 127 -8.86 7.29 -6.18
CA ILE A 127 -9.04 6.08 -5.37
C ILE A 127 -8.58 4.78 -6.07
N PHE A 128 -8.36 4.83 -7.39
CA PHE A 128 -8.09 3.64 -8.19
C PHE A 128 -6.71 3.03 -7.95
N ASN A 129 -5.69 3.85 -7.69
CA ASN A 129 -4.33 3.36 -7.48
C ASN A 129 -3.45 4.44 -6.85
N GLN A 130 -2.57 4.06 -5.90
CA GLN A 130 -1.46 4.88 -5.36
C GLN A 130 -1.77 6.39 -5.21
N GLY A 131 -3.04 6.75 -4.97
CA GLY A 131 -3.53 8.13 -4.95
C GLY A 131 -2.74 9.05 -4.01
N CYS A 132 -2.13 8.51 -2.96
CA CYS A 132 -1.31 9.27 -2.03
C CYS A 132 -0.07 9.89 -2.69
N LEU A 133 0.62 9.17 -3.59
CA LEU A 133 1.78 9.71 -4.30
C LEU A 133 1.38 10.80 -5.27
N LEU A 134 0.32 10.57 -6.05
CA LEU A 134 -0.20 11.52 -7.02
C LEU A 134 -0.66 12.82 -6.34
N VAL A 135 -1.50 12.68 -5.33
CA VAL A 135 -2.02 13.82 -4.56
C VAL A 135 -0.90 14.59 -3.88
N GLY A 136 0.10 13.90 -3.31
CA GLY A 136 1.25 14.53 -2.71
C GLY A 136 2.01 15.45 -3.67
N VAL A 137 2.24 14.99 -4.91
CA VAL A 137 2.94 15.80 -5.94
C VAL A 137 2.07 16.96 -6.42
N ILE A 138 0.80 16.71 -6.73
CA ILE A 138 -0.11 17.71 -7.29
C ILE A 138 -0.45 18.82 -6.28
N MET A 139 -0.58 18.47 -5.00
CA MET A 139 -0.95 19.43 -3.95
C MET A 139 0.23 20.24 -3.41
N ARG A 140 1.49 19.90 -3.73
CA ARG A 140 2.67 20.66 -3.28
C ARG A 140 2.60 22.16 -3.58
N PRO A 141 2.35 22.61 -4.84
CA PRO A 141 2.30 24.03 -5.13
C PRO A 141 1.24 24.78 -4.31
N VAL A 142 0.10 24.12 -4.07
CA VAL A 142 -1.03 24.70 -3.31
C VAL A 142 -0.69 24.84 -1.82
N THR A 143 -0.08 23.81 -1.25
CA THR A 143 0.31 23.79 0.16
C THR A 143 1.50 24.73 0.45
N ASP A 144 2.46 24.83 -0.45
CA ASP A 144 3.60 25.74 -0.34
C ASP A 144 3.13 27.21 -0.33
N LYS A 145 2.16 27.59 -1.17
CA LYS A 145 1.56 28.93 -1.17
C LYS A 145 0.74 29.25 0.09
N THR A 146 0.11 28.24 0.67
CA THR A 146 -0.73 28.44 1.88
C THR A 146 0.03 28.19 3.16
N HIS A 147 1.37 28.11 3.10
CA HIS A 147 2.26 27.91 4.24
C HIS A 147 1.89 26.67 5.07
N ILE A 148 1.53 25.58 4.41
CA ILE A 148 1.31 24.28 5.04
C ILE A 148 2.63 23.49 4.96
N SER A 149 3.08 22.96 6.09
CA SER A 149 4.31 22.18 6.11
C SER A 149 4.20 20.93 5.22
N ARG A 150 5.30 20.56 4.54
CA ARG A 150 5.36 19.36 3.71
C ARG A 150 5.13 18.09 4.51
N VAL A 151 5.50 18.11 5.80
CA VAL A 151 5.24 17.01 6.73
C VAL A 151 3.74 16.83 6.96
N LYS A 152 2.98 17.94 7.09
CA LYS A 152 1.52 17.86 7.24
C LYS A 152 0.83 17.39 5.97
N LEU A 153 1.30 17.82 4.80
CA LEU A 153 0.80 17.30 3.52
C LEU A 153 1.06 15.81 3.41
N ALA A 154 2.29 15.36 3.72
CA ALA A 154 2.64 13.95 3.70
C ALA A 154 1.75 13.13 4.64
N TYR A 155 1.49 13.62 5.85
CA TYR A 155 0.57 12.99 6.78
C TYR A 155 -0.85 12.86 6.21
N ILE A 156 -1.40 13.95 5.64
CA ILE A 156 -2.76 13.94 5.08
C ILE A 156 -2.83 12.93 3.92
N THR A 157 -1.87 12.96 3.01
CA THR A 157 -1.90 12.09 1.83
C THR A 157 -1.68 10.63 2.16
N ASP A 158 -0.81 10.31 3.11
CA ASP A 158 -0.52 8.94 3.55
C ASP A 158 -1.69 8.37 4.36
N ALA A 159 -2.14 9.11 5.39
CA ALA A 159 -3.24 8.68 6.26
C ALA A 159 -4.60 8.59 5.54
N MET A 160 -4.76 9.23 4.38
CA MET A 160 -5.96 9.11 3.55
C MET A 160 -5.79 8.08 2.44
N GLY A 161 -4.61 8.03 1.80
CA GLY A 161 -4.39 7.21 0.61
C GLY A 161 -4.51 5.72 0.89
N ALA A 162 -3.73 5.19 1.82
CA ALA A 162 -3.71 3.76 2.12
C ALA A 162 -5.07 3.22 2.63
N PRO A 163 -5.75 3.88 3.60
CA PRO A 163 -7.07 3.43 4.05
C PRO A 163 -8.13 3.45 2.95
N LEU A 164 -8.19 4.51 2.14
CA LEU A 164 -9.18 4.62 1.06
C LEU A 164 -8.99 3.54 0.00
N VAL A 165 -7.74 3.25 -0.39
CA VAL A 165 -7.43 2.19 -1.36
C VAL A 165 -7.84 0.84 -0.79
N SER A 166 -7.63 0.56 0.50
CA SER A 166 -8.04 -0.69 1.13
C SER A 166 -9.56 -0.84 1.28
N MET A 167 -10.29 0.28 1.31
CA MET A 167 -11.75 0.31 1.43
C MET A 167 -12.46 0.32 0.05
N SER A 168 -11.74 0.57 -1.03
CA SER A 168 -12.33 0.64 -2.36
C SER A 168 -12.37 -0.73 -3.03
N PRO A 169 -13.55 -1.23 -3.44
CA PRO A 169 -13.67 -2.50 -4.15
C PRO A 169 -13.09 -2.45 -5.58
N ILE A 170 -12.84 -1.24 -6.09
CA ILE A 170 -12.36 -1.00 -7.46
C ILE A 170 -10.84 -0.81 -7.48
N SER A 171 -10.21 -0.60 -6.32
CA SER A 171 -8.77 -0.49 -6.21
C SER A 171 -8.09 -1.84 -6.45
N ASP A 172 -6.80 -1.81 -6.77
CA ASP A 172 -5.95 -2.98 -6.88
C ASP A 172 -6.00 -3.87 -5.61
N ASN A 173 -5.92 -3.27 -4.42
CA ASN A 173 -6.05 -3.98 -3.15
C ASN A 173 -7.46 -4.56 -2.94
N GLY A 174 -8.49 -3.82 -3.31
CA GLY A 174 -9.89 -4.29 -3.21
C GLY A 174 -10.14 -5.49 -4.13
N VAL A 175 -9.74 -5.40 -5.39
CA VAL A 175 -9.84 -6.50 -6.35
C VAL A 175 -9.06 -7.73 -5.88
N TYR A 176 -7.86 -7.54 -5.34
CA TYR A 176 -7.07 -8.63 -4.78
C TYR A 176 -7.78 -9.31 -3.61
N LEU A 177 -8.32 -8.55 -2.65
CA LEU A 177 -9.06 -9.10 -1.51
C LEU A 177 -10.33 -9.83 -1.95
N VAL A 178 -11.08 -9.29 -2.90
CA VAL A 178 -12.26 -9.96 -3.48
C VAL A 178 -11.86 -11.27 -4.15
N GLY A 179 -10.71 -11.29 -4.85
CA GLY A 179 -10.16 -12.51 -5.45
C GLY A 179 -9.82 -13.58 -4.41
N LEU A 180 -9.19 -13.20 -3.28
CA LEU A 180 -8.92 -14.12 -2.19
C LEU A 180 -10.23 -14.67 -1.57
N LEU A 181 -11.21 -13.80 -1.31
CA LEU A 181 -12.51 -14.21 -0.79
C LEU A 181 -13.22 -15.18 -1.74
N ALA A 182 -13.16 -14.92 -3.04
CA ALA A 182 -13.74 -15.83 -4.04
C ALA A 182 -13.06 -17.20 -4.04
N ALA A 183 -11.74 -17.25 -3.90
CA ALA A 183 -11.00 -18.50 -3.79
C ALA A 183 -11.39 -19.30 -2.54
N GLU A 184 -11.52 -18.65 -1.38
CA GLU A 184 -11.93 -19.29 -0.13
C GLU A 184 -13.39 -19.77 -0.17
N ILE A 185 -14.30 -18.99 -0.76
CA ILE A 185 -15.71 -19.38 -0.98
C ILE A 185 -15.76 -20.66 -1.81
N ALA A 186 -14.97 -20.74 -2.87
CA ALA A 186 -14.89 -21.92 -3.73
C ALA A 186 -14.29 -23.12 -2.99
N ALA A 187 -13.24 -22.94 -2.22
CA ALA A 187 -12.58 -24.00 -1.43
C ALA A 187 -13.51 -24.59 -0.36
N LEU A 188 -14.32 -23.74 0.28
CA LEU A 188 -15.26 -24.14 1.33
C LEU A 188 -16.64 -24.58 0.77
N ASN A 189 -16.84 -24.56 -0.55
CA ASN A 189 -18.11 -24.87 -1.22
C ASN A 189 -19.31 -24.08 -0.65
N LEU A 190 -19.09 -22.82 -0.29
CA LEU A 190 -20.16 -21.95 0.24
C LEU A 190 -21.10 -21.55 -0.91
N THR A 191 -22.34 -22.00 -0.85
CA THR A 191 -23.37 -21.62 -1.83
C THR A 191 -24.21 -20.46 -1.31
N GLY A 192 -24.47 -19.47 -2.18
CA GLY A 192 -25.35 -18.34 -1.85
C GLY A 192 -24.64 -17.13 -1.24
N VAL A 193 -23.31 -17.12 -1.17
CA VAL A 193 -22.52 -15.99 -0.66
C VAL A 193 -21.62 -15.46 -1.78
N GLY A 194 -21.79 -14.18 -2.15
CA GLY A 194 -20.93 -13.53 -3.12
C GLY A 194 -19.66 -12.95 -2.46
N ALA A 195 -18.53 -12.99 -3.18
CA ALA A 195 -17.28 -12.43 -2.67
C ALA A 195 -17.39 -10.91 -2.42
N TYR A 196 -18.11 -10.21 -3.29
CA TYR A 196 -18.39 -8.79 -3.09
C TYR A 196 -19.32 -8.52 -1.90
N ASP A 197 -20.28 -9.39 -1.62
CA ASP A 197 -21.18 -9.25 -0.47
C ASP A 197 -20.40 -9.36 0.84
N LEU A 198 -19.47 -10.32 0.91
CA LEU A 198 -18.54 -10.43 2.05
C LEU A 198 -17.62 -9.22 2.18
N TYR A 199 -17.07 -8.74 1.06
CA TYR A 199 -16.21 -7.57 1.05
C TYR A 199 -16.94 -6.33 1.60
N PHE A 200 -18.15 -6.06 1.13
CA PHE A 200 -18.95 -4.94 1.66
C PHE A 200 -19.41 -5.17 3.10
N GLY A 201 -19.68 -6.41 3.49
CA GLY A 201 -19.95 -6.76 4.88
C GLY A 201 -18.78 -6.49 5.82
N MET A 202 -17.54 -6.69 5.34
CA MET A 202 -16.33 -6.38 6.11
C MET A 202 -16.04 -4.88 6.25
N PHE A 203 -16.62 -4.05 5.38
CA PHE A 203 -16.37 -2.60 5.34
C PHE A 203 -16.64 -1.91 6.68
N GLN A 204 -17.75 -2.26 7.33
CA GLN A 204 -18.13 -1.71 8.64
C GLN A 204 -17.15 -2.11 9.77
N PHE A 205 -16.38 -3.17 9.57
CA PHE A 205 -15.37 -3.64 10.52
C PHE A 205 -13.96 -3.12 10.20
N ASN A 206 -13.77 -2.42 9.08
CA ASN A 206 -12.51 -1.75 8.76
C ASN A 206 -12.36 -0.47 9.58
N LEU A 207 -12.22 -0.67 10.90
CA LEU A 207 -12.12 0.42 11.87
C LEU A 207 -10.93 1.35 11.55
N TYR A 208 -9.82 0.78 11.11
CA TYR A 208 -8.64 1.58 10.73
C TYR A 208 -8.98 2.56 9.60
N GLY A 209 -9.61 2.11 8.53
CA GLY A 209 -9.99 2.96 7.40
C GLY A 209 -10.93 4.09 7.82
N VAL A 210 -11.99 3.74 8.54
CA VAL A 210 -12.99 4.72 9.00
C VAL A 210 -12.38 5.73 9.96
N PHE A 211 -11.66 5.26 11.00
CA PHE A 211 -11.06 6.16 11.98
C PHE A 211 -9.94 7.01 11.39
N SER A 212 -9.16 6.51 10.42
CA SER A 212 -8.13 7.29 9.75
C SER A 212 -8.72 8.48 9.01
N VAL A 213 -9.76 8.24 8.19
CA VAL A 213 -10.46 9.30 7.45
C VAL A 213 -11.03 10.36 8.39
N ILE A 214 -11.68 9.93 9.47
CA ILE A 214 -12.26 10.83 10.47
C ILE A 214 -11.16 11.59 11.22
N THR A 215 -10.10 10.93 11.65
CA THR A 215 -8.99 11.54 12.40
C THR A 215 -8.31 12.62 11.58
N VAL A 216 -8.01 12.37 10.30
CA VAL A 216 -7.42 13.38 9.43
C VAL A 216 -8.34 14.59 9.28
N LEU A 217 -9.65 14.37 9.12
CA LEU A 217 -10.62 15.45 9.05
C LEU A 217 -10.63 16.28 10.34
N LEU A 218 -10.64 15.63 11.51
CA LEU A 218 -10.60 16.32 12.81
C LEU A 218 -9.29 17.11 12.98
N VAL A 219 -8.14 16.56 12.61
CA VAL A 219 -6.83 17.24 12.64
C VAL A 219 -6.86 18.51 11.78
N ILE A 220 -7.53 18.47 10.61
CA ILE A 220 -7.68 19.63 9.72
C ILE A 220 -8.64 20.68 10.34
N LEU A 221 -9.79 20.26 10.83
CA LEU A 221 -10.81 21.15 11.37
C LEU A 221 -10.36 21.89 12.64
N PHE A 222 -9.73 21.14 13.56
CA PHE A 222 -9.18 21.71 14.79
C PHE A 222 -7.82 22.39 14.61
N GLY A 223 -7.19 22.25 13.44
CA GLY A 223 -5.88 22.85 13.15
C GLY A 223 -4.76 22.27 14.01
N LEU A 224 -4.87 21.01 14.40
CA LEU A 224 -3.89 20.34 15.24
C LEU A 224 -2.61 20.08 14.44
N ASP A 225 -1.48 20.52 14.99
CA ASP A 225 -0.16 20.21 14.50
C ASP A 225 0.56 19.40 15.58
N VAL A 226 0.79 18.09 15.36
CA VAL A 226 1.34 17.17 16.36
C VAL A 226 2.75 16.73 15.94
N GLY A 227 3.66 16.65 16.90
CA GLY A 227 5.02 16.13 16.69
C GLY A 227 5.82 16.92 15.65
N PRO A 228 6.36 16.26 14.59
CA PRO A 228 7.16 16.93 13.56
C PRO A 228 6.43 18.03 12.79
N MET A 229 5.08 17.98 12.71
CA MET A 229 4.26 18.99 12.02
C MET A 229 4.31 20.35 12.73
N TYR A 230 4.52 20.37 14.05
CA TYR A 230 4.60 21.59 14.85
C TYR A 230 5.95 22.30 14.67
N LYS A 231 7.00 21.55 14.35
CA LYS A 231 8.37 22.07 14.18
C LYS A 231 8.70 22.45 12.74
N ALA A 232 7.86 22.10 11.79
CA ALA A 232 8.04 22.35 10.36
C ALA A 232 7.15 23.51 9.89
#